data_0714744de21569bbdf5826e7b04b140e
#
_entry.id   0714744de21569bbdf5826e7b04b140e
#
_cell.length_a   1.000
_cell.length_b   1.000
_cell.length_c   1.000
_cell.angle_alpha   90.00
_cell.angle_beta   90.00
_cell.angle_gamma   90.00
#
_symmetry.space_group_name_H-M   'P 1'
#
loop_
_entity.id
_entity.type
_entity.pdbx_description
1 polymer ?
#
loop_
_entity_poly.entity_id
_entity_poly.type
_entity_poly.pdbx_seq_one_letter_code
_entity_poly.pdbx_strand_id
1 'polypeptide(L)'
;MKIGKHLCDIPEKLVFHGAFGLKKKRPNVLLLLPKTRGPIGIKNFKKLIKDNFNLLEYDDIATERLGIFNITDVTSLESKALAISSALEKWKGIKFHIICHSTGCGLGTFITKKNFETCKSIVLISPWNKRDKEFSSIQKQRIENSKTLETITYLKSEYNLLYPAEYIHKYNVQFKEYIFDQKNKKVDVINIEKRLKSILDCNIGDELHKLKQPKLFINALDDKLMKVYHGIELQKICNNSELITLNSGGHMLTETRTNDLIKHIKKFLNFIGR
;
A
#
# COMPACT_ATOMS: atom_id res chain seq x y z
N MET A 1 7.15 6.11 -33.51
CA MET A 1 7.03 7.10 -32.43
C MET A 1 8.08 6.74 -31.36
N LYS A 2 9.13 7.55 -31.20
CA LYS A 2 10.27 7.27 -30.32
C LYS A 2 9.82 7.42 -28.88
N ILE A 3 9.69 6.32 -28.15
CA ILE A 3 9.47 6.32 -26.69
C ILE A 3 10.79 6.77 -26.06
N GLY A 4 10.74 7.92 -25.39
CA GLY A 4 11.85 8.74 -25.04
C GLY A 4 12.87 8.14 -24.09
N LYS A 5 14.10 8.54 -24.31
CA LYS A 5 15.32 8.30 -23.53
C LYS A 5 15.32 8.86 -22.08
N HIS A 6 14.20 9.35 -21.53
CA HIS A 6 14.17 10.08 -20.26
C HIS A 6 13.86 9.25 -19.01
N LEU A 7 13.60 7.93 -19.14
CA LEU A 7 13.27 7.06 -18.00
C LEU A 7 14.51 6.43 -17.31
N CYS A 8 15.72 6.56 -17.88
CA CYS A 8 16.92 5.90 -17.35
C CYS A 8 17.53 6.58 -16.12
N ASP A 9 17.25 7.86 -15.86
CA ASP A 9 17.91 8.63 -14.78
C ASP A 9 17.12 8.67 -13.44
N ILE A 10 15.88 8.15 -13.41
CA ILE A 10 15.01 8.19 -12.22
C ILE A 10 15.42 7.20 -11.11
N PRO A 11 15.98 6.01 -11.39
CA PRO A 11 16.23 4.96 -10.38
C PRO A 11 17.15 5.35 -9.23
N GLU A 12 18.10 6.24 -9.44
CA GLU A 12 19.10 6.59 -8.42
C GLU A 12 18.56 7.46 -7.28
N LYS A 13 17.42 8.09 -7.50
CA LYS A 13 16.81 9.04 -6.56
C LYS A 13 15.72 8.45 -5.67
N LEU A 14 15.23 7.22 -5.94
CA LEU A 14 14.20 6.60 -5.12
C LEU A 14 14.74 6.24 -3.73
N VAL A 15 13.93 6.54 -2.69
CA VAL A 15 14.33 6.31 -1.30
C VAL A 15 13.89 4.93 -0.84
N PHE A 16 14.88 4.14 -0.42
CA PHE A 16 14.67 2.83 0.20
C PHE A 16 15.34 2.77 1.57
N HIS A 17 14.73 2.03 2.50
CA HIS A 17 15.30 1.74 3.81
C HIS A 17 15.53 0.24 3.97
N GLY A 18 16.73 -0.15 4.42
CA GLY A 18 17.11 -1.55 4.60
C GLY A 18 17.73 -2.17 3.35
N ALA A 19 17.83 -3.50 3.33
CA ALA A 19 18.37 -4.25 2.19
C ALA A 19 17.90 -5.71 2.20
N PHE A 20 17.96 -6.36 1.04
CA PHE A 20 17.83 -7.80 0.90
C PHE A 20 19.13 -8.53 1.34
N GLY A 21 18.99 -9.78 1.74
CA GLY A 21 20.13 -10.66 1.98
C GLY A 21 20.91 -10.44 3.27
N LEU A 22 20.47 -9.54 4.16
CA LEU A 22 21.18 -9.22 5.40
C LEU A 22 21.38 -10.43 6.33
N LYS A 23 20.41 -11.34 6.38
CA LYS A 23 20.44 -12.59 7.17
C LYS A 23 20.10 -13.76 6.27
N LYS A 24 21.06 -14.66 6.02
CA LYS A 24 20.96 -15.77 5.04
C LYS A 24 19.71 -16.66 5.18
N LYS A 25 19.22 -16.85 6.41
CA LYS A 25 18.07 -17.73 6.70
C LYS A 25 16.72 -17.02 6.70
N ARG A 26 16.66 -15.71 6.44
CA ARG A 26 15.40 -14.94 6.47
C ARG A 26 14.94 -14.63 5.05
N PRO A 27 13.63 -14.78 4.75
CA PRO A 27 13.08 -14.34 3.48
C PRO A 27 13.29 -12.84 3.27
N ASN A 28 13.49 -12.44 2.01
CA ASN A 28 13.57 -11.04 1.62
C ASN A 28 12.17 -10.51 1.34
N VAL A 29 11.84 -9.34 1.86
CA VAL A 29 10.54 -8.71 1.72
C VAL A 29 10.69 -7.28 1.24
N LEU A 30 10.02 -6.95 0.13
CA LEU A 30 9.77 -5.57 -0.29
C LEU A 30 8.47 -5.08 0.35
N LEU A 31 8.53 -4.01 1.12
CA LEU A 31 7.39 -3.41 1.80
C LEU A 31 6.93 -2.13 1.10
N LEU A 32 5.66 -2.10 0.71
CA LEU A 32 5.01 -1.00 0.01
C LEU A 32 3.79 -0.53 0.80
N LEU A 33 3.86 0.64 1.39
CA LEU A 33 2.83 1.16 2.28
C LEU A 33 2.17 2.42 1.71
N PRO A 34 0.89 2.71 2.07
CA PRO A 34 0.26 3.96 1.68
C PRO A 34 0.93 5.15 2.37
N LYS A 35 0.78 6.35 1.81
CA LYS A 35 1.28 7.60 2.43
C LYS A 35 0.52 7.98 3.69
N THR A 36 -0.77 7.70 3.75
CA THR A 36 -1.61 7.99 4.92
C THR A 36 -1.10 7.23 6.13
N ARG A 37 -0.92 7.93 7.22
CA ARG A 37 -0.53 7.41 8.53
C ARG A 37 -1.48 7.97 9.58
N GLY A 38 -1.82 7.15 10.57
CA GLY A 38 -2.55 7.62 11.72
C GLY A 38 -1.64 8.05 12.86
N PRO A 39 -2.22 8.54 13.96
CA PRO A 39 -1.47 9.06 15.10
C PRO A 39 -0.67 7.98 15.83
N ILE A 40 -1.11 6.73 15.82
CA ILE A 40 -0.39 5.61 16.46
C ILE A 40 0.76 5.13 15.57
N GLY A 41 0.53 5.16 14.24
CA GLY A 41 1.53 4.84 13.23
C GLY A 41 1.86 3.35 13.14
N ILE A 42 2.77 3.04 12.24
CA ILE A 42 3.10 1.67 11.83
C ILE A 42 4.46 1.18 12.37
N LYS A 43 5.01 1.87 13.38
CA LYS A 43 6.33 1.51 13.94
C LYS A 43 6.39 0.05 14.43
N ASN A 44 5.32 -0.40 15.13
CA ASN A 44 5.25 -1.77 15.61
C ASN A 44 5.18 -2.78 14.45
N PHE A 45 4.38 -2.52 13.42
CA PHE A 45 4.30 -3.37 12.23
C PHE A 45 5.66 -3.49 11.55
N LYS A 46 6.34 -2.37 11.29
CA LYS A 46 7.69 -2.35 10.70
C LYS A 46 8.71 -3.10 11.54
N LYS A 47 8.67 -2.94 12.89
CA LYS A 47 9.55 -3.67 13.80
C LYS A 47 9.35 -5.17 13.64
N LEU A 48 8.10 -5.66 13.71
CA LEU A 48 7.80 -7.09 13.59
C LEU A 48 8.15 -7.67 12.22
N ILE A 49 8.03 -6.89 11.14
CA ILE A 49 8.54 -7.30 9.83
C ILE A 49 10.06 -7.45 9.86
N LYS A 50 10.81 -6.46 10.36
CA LYS A 50 12.28 -6.51 10.49
C LYS A 50 12.77 -7.66 11.38
N ASP A 51 12.03 -8.00 12.41
CA ASP A 51 12.39 -9.10 13.32
C ASP A 51 12.31 -10.46 12.64
N ASN A 52 11.47 -10.61 11.61
CA ASN A 52 11.21 -11.88 10.93
C ASN A 52 11.80 -11.98 9.51
N PHE A 53 12.04 -10.87 8.83
CA PHE A 53 12.41 -10.82 7.41
C PHE A 53 13.62 -9.90 7.15
N ASN A 54 14.29 -10.09 6.02
CA ASN A 54 15.20 -9.09 5.45
C ASN A 54 14.32 -8.04 4.75
N LEU A 55 14.18 -6.88 5.35
CA LEU A 55 13.27 -5.84 4.90
C LEU A 55 13.97 -4.84 3.97
N LEU A 56 13.40 -4.63 2.80
CA LEU A 56 13.60 -3.47 1.95
C LEU A 56 12.27 -2.70 1.90
N GLU A 57 12.24 -1.50 2.44
CA GLU A 57 11.05 -0.63 2.44
C GLU A 57 11.23 0.48 1.41
N TYR A 58 10.27 0.63 0.50
CA TYR A 58 10.17 1.81 -0.35
C TYR A 58 9.48 2.95 0.40
N ASP A 59 10.15 4.10 0.51
CA ASP A 59 9.63 5.31 1.17
C ASP A 59 9.07 6.29 0.15
N ASP A 60 7.78 6.15 -0.14
CA ASP A 60 7.05 7.00 -1.09
C ASP A 60 6.98 8.47 -0.62
N ILE A 61 6.95 8.71 0.70
CA ILE A 61 6.91 10.07 1.27
C ILE A 61 8.26 10.77 1.08
N ALA A 62 9.35 10.10 1.42
CA ALA A 62 10.69 10.66 1.24
C ALA A 62 11.02 10.87 -0.24
N THR A 63 10.64 9.92 -1.10
CA THR A 63 10.80 10.01 -2.56
C THR A 63 10.06 11.22 -3.14
N GLU A 64 8.81 11.46 -2.70
CA GLU A 64 8.02 12.61 -3.14
C GLU A 64 8.63 13.94 -2.68
N ARG A 65 9.14 14.01 -1.44
CA ARG A 65 9.81 15.22 -0.93
C ARG A 65 11.04 15.61 -1.74
N LEU A 66 11.69 14.67 -2.41
CA LEU A 66 12.77 14.93 -3.35
C LEU A 66 12.28 15.41 -4.73
N GLY A 67 10.97 15.58 -4.93
CA GLY A 67 10.37 16.07 -6.16
C GLY A 67 10.39 15.08 -7.34
N ILE A 68 10.76 13.82 -7.11
CA ILE A 68 11.00 12.84 -8.17
C ILE A 68 9.74 12.48 -8.95
N PHE A 69 8.59 12.45 -8.27
CA PHE A 69 7.28 12.20 -8.87
C PHE A 69 6.39 13.46 -9.00
N ASN A 70 6.94 14.64 -8.77
CA ASN A 70 6.26 15.92 -9.06
C ASN A 70 6.31 16.28 -10.53
N ILE A 71 7.10 15.57 -11.32
CA ILE A 71 7.16 15.72 -12.77
C ILE A 71 5.84 15.15 -13.32
N THR A 72 5.18 15.93 -14.15
CA THR A 72 3.82 15.76 -14.68
C THR A 72 3.53 14.40 -15.33
N ASP A 73 4.55 13.60 -15.62
CA ASP A 73 4.45 12.37 -16.42
C ASP A 73 4.39 11.07 -15.62
N VAL A 74 4.60 11.08 -14.28
CA VAL A 74 4.57 9.88 -13.44
C VAL A 74 3.38 9.92 -12.48
N THR A 75 2.18 9.96 -13.04
CA THR A 75 0.93 10.05 -12.27
C THR A 75 0.29 8.69 -12.00
N SER A 76 0.57 7.66 -12.83
CA SER A 76 -0.03 6.34 -12.68
C SER A 76 0.73 5.45 -11.69
N LEU A 77 0.01 4.54 -11.06
CA LEU A 77 0.61 3.52 -10.19
C LEU A 77 1.56 2.60 -10.97
N GLU A 78 1.25 2.33 -12.25
CA GLU A 78 2.10 1.52 -13.11
C GLU A 78 3.44 2.20 -13.40
N SER A 79 3.44 3.49 -13.77
CA SER A 79 4.68 4.24 -14.01
C SER A 79 5.58 4.30 -12.78
N LYS A 80 4.99 4.53 -11.59
CA LYS A 80 5.73 4.46 -10.31
C LYS A 80 6.32 3.07 -10.05
N ALA A 81 5.55 2.02 -10.30
CA ALA A 81 5.99 0.65 -10.12
C ALA A 81 7.14 0.28 -11.07
N LEU A 82 7.14 0.78 -12.31
CA LEU A 82 8.23 0.61 -13.27
C LEU A 82 9.52 1.28 -12.77
N ALA A 83 9.44 2.51 -12.25
CA ALA A 83 10.59 3.20 -11.66
C ALA A 83 11.16 2.43 -10.46
N ILE A 84 10.29 1.96 -9.55
CA ILE A 84 10.69 1.12 -8.41
C ILE A 84 11.36 -0.17 -8.90
N SER A 85 10.79 -0.84 -9.90
CA SER A 85 11.35 -2.07 -10.48
C SER A 85 12.74 -1.85 -11.09
N SER A 86 12.95 -0.72 -11.77
CA SER A 86 14.27 -0.36 -12.29
C SER A 86 15.29 -0.15 -11.17
N ALA A 87 14.88 0.47 -10.05
CA ALA A 87 15.77 0.62 -8.89
C ALA A 87 16.08 -0.72 -8.20
N LEU A 88 15.20 -1.73 -8.32
CA LEU A 88 15.42 -3.08 -7.79
C LEU A 88 16.50 -3.87 -8.56
N GLU A 89 16.94 -3.42 -9.73
CA GLU A 89 18.08 -4.02 -10.46
C GLU A 89 19.38 -4.07 -9.62
N LYS A 90 19.51 -3.22 -8.59
CA LYS A 90 20.61 -3.31 -7.60
C LYS A 90 20.65 -4.66 -6.87
N TRP A 91 19.50 -5.36 -6.80
CA TRP A 91 19.34 -6.68 -6.17
C TRP A 91 19.01 -7.78 -7.20
N LYS A 92 19.51 -7.62 -8.43
CA LYS A 92 19.30 -8.59 -9.53
C LYS A 92 19.59 -10.02 -9.07
N GLY A 93 18.69 -10.94 -9.40
CA GLY A 93 18.80 -12.36 -9.04
C GLY A 93 18.38 -12.71 -7.60
N ILE A 94 18.23 -11.74 -6.71
CA ILE A 94 17.76 -12.00 -5.35
C ILE A 94 16.24 -12.25 -5.39
N LYS A 95 15.82 -13.41 -4.84
CA LYS A 95 14.41 -13.74 -4.69
C LYS A 95 13.83 -12.99 -3.51
N PHE A 96 12.61 -12.45 -3.68
CA PHE A 96 11.91 -11.69 -2.64
C PHE A 96 10.39 -11.91 -2.69
N HIS A 97 9.73 -11.53 -1.63
CA HIS A 97 8.27 -11.45 -1.49
C HIS A 97 7.85 -9.99 -1.40
N ILE A 98 6.62 -9.68 -1.79
CA ILE A 98 6.06 -8.33 -1.62
C ILE A 98 5.03 -8.37 -0.51
N ILE A 99 5.08 -7.39 0.40
CA ILE A 99 4.01 -7.07 1.34
C ILE A 99 3.56 -5.65 1.04
N CYS A 100 2.30 -5.49 0.70
CA CYS A 100 1.75 -4.20 0.31
C CYS A 100 0.41 -3.91 0.99
N HIS A 101 0.12 -2.63 1.21
CA HIS A 101 -1.11 -2.19 1.85
C HIS A 101 -1.76 -1.05 1.06
N SER A 102 -3.07 -1.15 0.83
CA SER A 102 -3.87 -0.09 0.19
C SER A 102 -3.27 0.35 -1.17
N THR A 103 -2.93 1.62 -1.35
CA THR A 103 -2.27 2.15 -2.56
C THR A 103 -1.02 1.35 -2.94
N GLY A 104 -0.28 0.84 -1.95
CA GLY A 104 0.84 -0.06 -2.17
C GLY A 104 0.48 -1.35 -2.91
N CYS A 105 -0.79 -1.81 -2.84
CA CYS A 105 -1.25 -2.99 -3.57
C CYS A 105 -1.19 -2.79 -5.09
N GLY A 106 -1.52 -1.59 -5.57
CA GLY A 106 -1.34 -1.26 -6.99
C GLY A 106 0.13 -1.32 -7.40
N LEU A 107 1.01 -0.68 -6.62
CA LEU A 107 2.47 -0.75 -6.87
C LEU A 107 2.96 -2.20 -6.85
N GLY A 108 2.60 -2.97 -5.83
CA GLY A 108 2.99 -4.37 -5.67
C GLY A 108 2.56 -5.24 -6.85
N THR A 109 1.36 -5.03 -7.38
CA THR A 109 0.85 -5.76 -8.54
C THR A 109 1.73 -5.55 -9.77
N PHE A 110 2.03 -4.30 -10.14
CA PHE A 110 2.86 -4.00 -11.31
C PHE A 110 4.33 -4.36 -11.11
N ILE A 111 4.87 -4.22 -9.88
CA ILE A 111 6.23 -4.68 -9.57
C ILE A 111 6.32 -6.20 -9.71
N THR A 112 5.32 -6.96 -9.23
CA THR A 112 5.28 -8.43 -9.39
C THR A 112 5.27 -8.81 -10.87
N LYS A 113 4.45 -8.13 -11.68
CA LYS A 113 4.38 -8.33 -13.14
C LYS A 113 5.75 -8.11 -13.80
N LYS A 114 6.44 -7.01 -13.45
CA LYS A 114 7.75 -6.68 -14.02
C LYS A 114 8.87 -7.61 -13.55
N ASN A 115 8.79 -8.07 -12.29
CA ASN A 115 9.83 -8.90 -11.65
C ASN A 115 9.35 -10.36 -11.47
N PHE A 116 8.63 -10.91 -12.45
CA PHE A 116 7.95 -12.20 -12.32
C PHE A 116 8.90 -13.37 -12.00
N GLU A 117 10.17 -13.32 -12.40
CA GLU A 117 11.15 -14.36 -12.12
C GLU A 117 11.68 -14.30 -10.68
N THR A 118 11.82 -13.10 -10.12
CA THR A 118 12.43 -12.86 -8.80
C THR A 118 11.39 -12.69 -7.69
N CYS A 119 10.21 -12.15 -7.99
CA CYS A 119 9.11 -12.05 -7.04
C CYS A 119 8.45 -13.41 -6.81
N LYS A 120 8.55 -13.94 -5.58
CA LYS A 120 8.06 -15.27 -5.22
C LYS A 120 6.59 -15.30 -4.82
N SER A 121 6.09 -14.26 -4.20
CA SER A 121 4.69 -14.12 -3.79
C SER A 121 4.36 -12.68 -3.43
N ILE A 122 3.07 -12.40 -3.32
CA ILE A 122 2.56 -11.09 -2.93
C ILE A 122 1.49 -11.21 -1.85
N VAL A 123 1.64 -10.41 -0.79
CA VAL A 123 0.65 -10.20 0.26
C VAL A 123 0.01 -8.83 0.07
N LEU A 124 -1.29 -8.80 -0.13
CA LEU A 124 -2.07 -7.59 -0.36
C LEU A 124 -3.01 -7.35 0.83
N ILE A 125 -2.78 -6.25 1.55
CA ILE A 125 -3.56 -5.84 2.71
C ILE A 125 -4.52 -4.74 2.28
N SER A 126 -5.81 -4.93 2.50
CA SER A 126 -6.89 -4.04 2.06
C SER A 126 -6.78 -3.65 0.57
N PRO A 127 -6.66 -4.64 -0.35
CA PRO A 127 -6.64 -4.37 -1.79
C PRO A 127 -8.03 -4.01 -2.32
N TRP A 128 -8.06 -3.38 -3.50
CA TRP A 128 -9.28 -3.28 -4.32
C TRP A 128 -9.16 -4.18 -5.57
N ASN A 129 -10.28 -4.54 -6.17
CA ASN A 129 -10.32 -5.30 -7.43
C ASN A 129 -10.35 -4.33 -8.62
N LYS A 130 -11.48 -3.69 -8.82
CA LYS A 130 -11.76 -2.75 -9.91
C LYS A 130 -12.59 -1.59 -9.41
N ARG A 131 -12.64 -0.55 -10.22
CA ARG A 131 -13.53 0.60 -9.99
C ARG A 131 -14.99 0.18 -10.22
N ASP A 132 -15.80 0.36 -9.19
CA ASP A 132 -17.27 0.27 -9.26
C ASP A 132 -17.91 1.60 -8.83
N LYS A 133 -19.25 1.64 -8.75
CA LYS A 133 -20.00 2.85 -8.37
C LYS A 133 -19.70 3.29 -6.94
N GLU A 134 -19.70 2.35 -5.97
CA GLU A 134 -19.47 2.65 -4.55
C GLU A 134 -18.04 3.14 -4.33
N PHE A 135 -17.05 2.40 -4.83
CA PHE A 135 -15.64 2.78 -4.76
C PHE A 135 -15.39 4.15 -5.38
N SER A 136 -15.97 4.42 -6.58
CA SER A 136 -15.86 5.71 -7.26
C SER A 136 -16.48 6.83 -6.45
N SER A 137 -17.64 6.60 -5.85
CA SER A 137 -18.34 7.61 -5.01
C SER A 137 -17.51 7.97 -3.80
N ILE A 138 -16.97 6.99 -3.08
CA ILE A 138 -16.12 7.23 -1.91
C ILE A 138 -14.88 8.06 -2.28
N GLN A 139 -14.16 7.68 -3.34
CA GLN A 139 -12.95 8.41 -3.73
C GLN A 139 -13.25 9.84 -4.21
N LYS A 140 -14.33 10.04 -4.97
CA LYS A 140 -14.77 11.38 -5.39
C LYS A 140 -15.17 12.25 -4.19
N GLN A 141 -15.88 11.69 -3.21
CA GLN A 141 -16.25 12.40 -1.99
C GLN A 141 -15.00 12.82 -1.19
N ARG A 142 -13.97 11.97 -1.11
CA ARG A 142 -12.70 12.32 -0.46
C ARG A 142 -11.98 13.46 -1.17
N ILE A 143 -11.99 13.48 -2.51
CA ILE A 143 -11.43 14.59 -3.29
C ILE A 143 -12.22 15.88 -2.98
N GLU A 144 -13.54 15.81 -2.99
CA GLU A 144 -14.40 16.97 -2.70
C GLU A 144 -14.19 17.47 -1.27
N ASN A 145 -14.19 16.57 -0.29
CA ASN A 145 -13.92 16.91 1.11
C ASN A 145 -12.56 17.62 1.27
N SER A 146 -11.53 17.20 0.52
CA SER A 146 -10.21 17.83 0.58
C SER A 146 -10.20 19.27 0.05
N LYS A 147 -11.15 19.62 -0.83
CA LYS A 147 -11.30 20.95 -1.44
C LYS A 147 -12.16 21.89 -0.61
N THR A 148 -13.19 21.35 0.05
CA THR A 148 -14.29 22.14 0.63
C THR A 148 -14.25 22.20 2.15
N LEU A 149 -13.67 21.20 2.82
CA LEU A 149 -13.66 21.15 4.28
C LEU A 149 -12.42 21.81 4.87
N GLU A 150 -12.60 22.47 6.02
CA GLU A 150 -11.47 22.88 6.84
C GLU A 150 -10.60 21.68 7.25
N THR A 151 -9.31 21.90 7.47
CA THR A 151 -8.33 20.85 7.76
C THR A 151 -8.76 19.90 8.87
N ILE A 152 -9.28 20.43 9.99
CA ILE A 152 -9.73 19.59 11.12
C ILE A 152 -10.89 18.69 10.70
N THR A 153 -11.89 19.24 10.02
CA THR A 153 -13.08 18.50 9.57
C THR A 153 -12.72 17.47 8.51
N TYR A 154 -11.84 17.83 7.58
CA TYR A 154 -11.29 16.90 6.59
C TYR A 154 -10.59 15.71 7.26
N LEU A 155 -9.68 15.96 8.21
CA LEU A 155 -8.97 14.88 8.91
C LEU A 155 -9.91 13.98 9.72
N LYS A 156 -10.91 14.54 10.39
CA LYS A 156 -11.96 13.77 11.09
C LYS A 156 -12.73 12.87 10.12
N SER A 157 -13.10 13.38 8.93
CA SER A 157 -13.79 12.59 7.91
C SER A 157 -12.93 11.43 7.39
N GLU A 158 -11.62 11.67 7.14
CA GLU A 158 -10.68 10.63 6.73
C GLU A 158 -10.52 9.57 7.83
N TYR A 159 -10.36 9.94 9.11
CA TYR A 159 -10.19 8.96 10.18
C TYR A 159 -11.45 8.12 10.42
N ASN A 160 -12.64 8.71 10.35
CA ASN A 160 -13.89 7.96 10.47
C ASN A 160 -14.10 6.95 9.32
N LEU A 161 -13.49 7.20 8.16
CA LEU A 161 -13.48 6.27 7.02
C LEU A 161 -12.43 5.15 7.20
N LEU A 162 -11.27 5.48 7.75
CA LEU A 162 -10.11 4.60 7.78
C LEU A 162 -10.05 3.70 9.01
N TYR A 163 -10.61 4.12 10.15
CA TYR A 163 -10.49 3.41 11.42
C TYR A 163 -11.85 3.01 11.99
N PRO A 164 -11.92 1.88 12.72
CA PRO A 164 -13.10 1.54 13.53
C PRO A 164 -13.34 2.58 14.62
N ALA A 165 -14.61 2.81 14.96
CA ALA A 165 -14.99 3.79 15.99
C ALA A 165 -14.37 3.45 17.36
N GLU A 166 -14.34 2.17 17.74
CA GLU A 166 -13.73 1.70 18.99
C GLU A 166 -12.22 1.94 19.02
N TYR A 167 -11.53 1.89 17.89
CA TYR A 167 -10.10 2.20 17.82
C TYR A 167 -9.87 3.71 18.02
N ILE A 168 -10.66 4.56 17.36
CA ILE A 168 -10.61 6.01 17.57
C ILE A 168 -10.94 6.36 19.02
N HIS A 169 -11.93 5.71 19.62
CA HIS A 169 -12.30 5.92 21.03
C HIS A 169 -11.15 5.53 21.97
N LYS A 170 -10.56 4.34 21.78
CA LYS A 170 -9.43 3.85 22.57
C LYS A 170 -8.24 4.80 22.57
N TYR A 171 -7.94 5.41 21.42
CA TYR A 171 -6.79 6.29 21.21
C TYR A 171 -7.22 7.75 20.99
N ASN A 172 -8.36 8.17 21.59
CA ASN A 172 -8.95 9.46 21.30
C ASN A 172 -8.02 10.66 21.62
N VAL A 173 -7.18 10.54 22.65
CA VAL A 173 -6.21 11.60 23.00
C VAL A 173 -5.22 11.79 21.86
N GLN A 174 -4.58 10.71 21.39
CA GLN A 174 -3.62 10.76 20.28
C GLN A 174 -4.25 11.25 18.98
N PHE A 175 -5.50 10.84 18.68
CA PHE A 175 -6.22 11.35 17.52
C PHE A 175 -6.51 12.85 17.63
N LYS A 176 -6.93 13.34 18.79
CA LYS A 176 -7.19 14.77 19.03
C LYS A 176 -5.91 15.59 18.94
N GLU A 177 -4.83 15.15 19.58
CA GLU A 177 -3.52 15.82 19.54
C GLU A 177 -3.00 15.89 18.11
N TYR A 178 -3.00 14.77 17.37
CA TYR A 178 -2.56 14.73 15.99
C TYR A 178 -3.36 15.69 15.09
N ILE A 179 -4.69 15.70 15.21
CA ILE A 179 -5.56 16.60 14.45
C ILE A 179 -5.26 18.06 14.81
N PHE A 180 -5.08 18.35 16.10
CA PHE A 180 -4.76 19.69 16.58
C PHE A 180 -3.41 20.18 16.02
N ASP A 181 -2.39 19.34 16.00
CA ASP A 181 -1.09 19.65 15.43
C ASP A 181 -1.12 19.95 13.91
N GLN A 182 -2.14 19.45 13.23
CA GLN A 182 -2.33 19.69 11.80
C GLN A 182 -3.21 20.92 11.51
N LYS A 183 -3.85 21.55 12.52
CA LYS A 183 -4.87 22.60 12.33
C LYS A 183 -4.43 23.78 11.46
N ASN A 184 -3.15 24.16 11.55
CA ASN A 184 -2.58 25.27 10.81
C ASN A 184 -1.94 24.87 9.46
N LYS A 185 -1.93 23.56 9.13
CA LYS A 185 -1.40 23.08 7.87
C LYS A 185 -2.50 23.06 6.82
N LYS A 186 -2.22 23.60 5.65
CA LYS A 186 -3.15 23.49 4.52
C LYS A 186 -3.20 22.04 4.02
N VAL A 187 -4.42 21.59 3.71
CA VAL A 187 -4.62 20.29 3.03
C VAL A 187 -3.97 20.34 1.65
N ASP A 188 -3.13 19.37 1.36
CA ASP A 188 -2.49 19.27 0.04
C ASP A 188 -3.46 18.64 -0.98
N VAL A 189 -4.41 19.46 -1.42
CA VAL A 189 -5.49 19.06 -2.32
C VAL A 189 -4.95 18.46 -3.63
N ILE A 190 -3.90 19.08 -4.19
CA ILE A 190 -3.34 18.65 -5.49
C ILE A 190 -2.81 17.22 -5.39
N ASN A 191 -2.00 16.92 -4.39
CA ASN A 191 -1.43 15.58 -4.23
C ASN A 191 -2.48 14.55 -3.79
N ILE A 192 -3.49 14.96 -3.00
CA ILE A 192 -4.62 14.09 -2.67
C ILE A 192 -5.39 13.72 -3.94
N GLU A 193 -5.76 14.70 -4.75
CA GLU A 193 -6.51 14.48 -5.99
C GLU A 193 -5.74 13.59 -6.98
N LYS A 194 -4.46 13.87 -7.23
CA LYS A 194 -3.59 13.04 -8.09
C LYS A 194 -3.55 11.60 -7.60
N ARG A 195 -3.33 11.38 -6.31
CA ARG A 195 -3.27 10.05 -5.70
C ARG A 195 -4.59 9.29 -5.82
N LEU A 196 -5.72 9.93 -5.51
CA LEU A 196 -7.02 9.28 -5.56
C LEU A 196 -7.46 9.01 -7.00
N LYS A 197 -7.13 9.88 -7.95
CA LYS A 197 -7.33 9.62 -9.39
C LYS A 197 -6.50 8.42 -9.85
N SER A 198 -5.23 8.32 -9.47
CA SER A 198 -4.39 7.16 -9.85
C SER A 198 -4.94 5.82 -9.35
N ILE A 199 -5.64 5.82 -8.20
CA ILE A 199 -6.34 4.62 -7.71
C ILE A 199 -7.59 4.34 -8.54
N LEU A 200 -8.38 5.37 -8.87
CA LEU A 200 -9.58 5.25 -9.70
C LEU A 200 -9.28 4.76 -11.11
N ASP A 201 -8.13 5.11 -11.66
CA ASP A 201 -7.72 4.74 -13.01
C ASP A 201 -7.02 3.37 -13.07
N CYS A 202 -6.95 2.65 -11.94
CA CYS A 202 -6.25 1.39 -11.82
C CYS A 202 -7.16 0.25 -11.35
N ASN A 203 -7.40 -0.73 -12.21
CA ASN A 203 -8.07 -1.99 -11.89
C ASN A 203 -7.01 -3.07 -11.65
N ILE A 204 -6.60 -3.27 -10.38
CA ILE A 204 -5.52 -4.23 -10.11
C ILE A 204 -5.93 -5.69 -10.35
N GLY A 205 -7.21 -6.00 -10.28
CA GLY A 205 -7.73 -7.35 -10.58
C GLY A 205 -7.40 -7.80 -12.00
N ASP A 206 -7.44 -6.88 -12.98
CA ASP A 206 -7.14 -7.17 -14.38
C ASP A 206 -5.68 -7.62 -14.60
N GLU A 207 -4.79 -7.25 -13.70
CA GLU A 207 -3.38 -7.67 -13.72
C GLU A 207 -3.12 -8.85 -12.78
N LEU A 208 -3.69 -8.83 -11.57
CA LEU A 208 -3.46 -9.88 -10.56
C LEU A 208 -3.88 -11.28 -11.04
N HIS A 209 -4.96 -11.41 -11.82
CA HIS A 209 -5.42 -12.71 -12.33
C HIS A 209 -4.43 -13.34 -13.31
N LYS A 210 -3.61 -12.53 -14.00
CA LYS A 210 -2.58 -12.99 -14.95
C LYS A 210 -1.30 -13.49 -14.25
N LEU A 211 -1.10 -13.09 -12.99
CA LEU A 211 0.11 -13.44 -12.24
C LEU A 211 0.04 -14.88 -11.72
N LYS A 212 1.12 -15.64 -11.91
CA LYS A 212 1.24 -17.02 -11.42
C LYS A 212 1.67 -17.11 -9.96
N GLN A 213 2.28 -16.06 -9.41
CA GLN A 213 2.80 -16.02 -8.05
C GLN A 213 1.67 -16.26 -7.04
N PRO A 214 1.93 -17.01 -5.94
CA PRO A 214 1.01 -17.15 -4.82
C PRO A 214 0.62 -15.78 -4.24
N LYS A 215 -0.66 -15.62 -3.91
CA LYS A 215 -1.26 -14.37 -3.42
C LYS A 215 -1.95 -14.60 -2.09
N LEU A 216 -1.75 -13.68 -1.15
CA LEU A 216 -2.52 -13.61 0.08
C LEU A 216 -3.26 -12.27 0.11
N PHE A 217 -4.58 -12.31 0.12
CA PHE A 217 -5.44 -11.15 0.35
C PHE A 217 -5.83 -11.10 1.83
N ILE A 218 -5.73 -9.93 2.45
CA ILE A 218 -6.17 -9.71 3.84
C ILE A 218 -7.07 -8.48 3.87
N ASN A 219 -8.33 -8.66 4.22
CA ASN A 219 -9.33 -7.60 4.34
C ASN A 219 -9.99 -7.63 5.72
N ALA A 220 -10.57 -6.52 6.17
CA ALA A 220 -11.45 -6.46 7.33
C ALA A 220 -12.92 -6.33 6.90
N LEU A 221 -13.84 -6.95 7.68
CA LEU A 221 -15.28 -6.86 7.43
C LEU A 221 -15.80 -5.42 7.57
N ASP A 222 -15.20 -4.65 8.46
CA ASP A 222 -15.56 -3.27 8.80
C ASP A 222 -14.75 -2.21 8.02
N ASP A 223 -13.96 -2.60 6.99
CA ASP A 223 -13.27 -1.64 6.12
C ASP A 223 -14.31 -0.86 5.30
N LYS A 224 -14.45 0.42 5.60
CA LYS A 224 -15.41 1.32 4.93
C LYS A 224 -14.89 1.85 3.60
N LEU A 225 -13.56 1.81 3.39
CA LEU A 225 -12.92 2.34 2.19
C LEU A 225 -12.74 1.28 1.12
N MET A 226 -12.13 0.14 1.47
CA MET A 226 -11.91 -1.00 0.58
C MET A 226 -12.73 -2.18 1.09
N LYS A 227 -14.01 -2.17 0.75
CA LYS A 227 -14.99 -3.16 1.22
C LYS A 227 -14.51 -4.59 0.98
N VAL A 228 -14.84 -5.49 1.90
CA VAL A 228 -14.40 -6.90 1.88
C VAL A 228 -14.72 -7.63 0.58
N TYR A 229 -15.78 -7.23 -0.14
CA TYR A 229 -16.14 -7.86 -1.42
C TYR A 229 -15.05 -7.74 -2.47
N HIS A 230 -14.20 -6.70 -2.45
CA HIS A 230 -13.04 -6.60 -3.34
C HIS A 230 -12.08 -7.77 -3.15
N GLY A 231 -11.79 -8.15 -1.91
CA GLY A 231 -10.96 -9.32 -1.60
C GLY A 231 -11.59 -10.63 -2.04
N ILE A 232 -12.92 -10.78 -1.83
CA ILE A 232 -13.70 -11.95 -2.26
C ILE A 232 -13.68 -12.09 -3.78
N GLU A 233 -13.90 -11.01 -4.52
CA GLU A 233 -13.82 -11.00 -5.98
C GLU A 233 -12.43 -11.33 -6.49
N LEU A 234 -11.39 -10.74 -5.90
CA LEU A 234 -9.99 -11.04 -6.24
C LEU A 234 -9.67 -12.51 -6.03
N GLN A 235 -10.10 -13.11 -4.92
CA GLN A 235 -9.90 -14.56 -4.67
C GLN A 235 -10.58 -15.41 -5.73
N LYS A 236 -11.79 -15.04 -6.19
CA LYS A 236 -12.53 -15.77 -7.22
C LYS A 236 -11.84 -15.77 -8.58
N ILE A 237 -11.20 -14.64 -8.95
CA ILE A 237 -10.58 -14.50 -10.28
C ILE A 237 -9.11 -14.88 -10.33
N CYS A 238 -8.43 -14.91 -9.18
CA CYS A 238 -6.98 -15.16 -9.10
C CYS A 238 -6.71 -16.62 -8.75
N ASN A 239 -6.03 -17.34 -9.63
CA ASN A 239 -5.47 -18.63 -9.30
C ASN A 239 -4.36 -18.48 -8.24
N ASN A 240 -4.13 -19.56 -7.46
CA ASN A 240 -3.09 -19.64 -6.44
C ASN A 240 -3.18 -18.48 -5.43
N SER A 241 -4.38 -18.32 -4.85
CA SER A 241 -4.67 -17.24 -3.91
C SER A 241 -5.42 -17.72 -2.67
N GLU A 242 -5.15 -17.08 -1.54
CA GLU A 242 -5.84 -17.23 -0.26
C GLU A 242 -6.45 -15.88 0.15
N LEU A 243 -7.61 -15.93 0.81
CA LEU A 243 -8.23 -14.76 1.44
C LEU A 243 -8.34 -14.98 2.95
N ILE A 244 -7.85 -14.01 3.71
CA ILE A 244 -8.09 -13.89 5.15
C ILE A 244 -9.00 -12.69 5.38
N THR A 245 -10.12 -12.93 6.02
CA THR A 245 -11.04 -11.87 6.44
C THR A 245 -10.97 -11.71 7.96
N LEU A 246 -10.55 -10.53 8.42
CA LEU A 246 -10.54 -10.16 9.83
C LEU A 246 -11.90 -9.57 10.21
N ASN A 247 -12.41 -9.90 11.40
CA ASN A 247 -13.72 -9.44 11.85
C ASN A 247 -13.81 -7.92 12.00
N SER A 248 -12.69 -7.28 12.34
CA SER A 248 -12.62 -5.82 12.47
C SER A 248 -11.19 -5.33 12.28
N GLY A 249 -11.01 -4.01 12.20
CA GLY A 249 -9.73 -3.34 12.09
C GLY A 249 -9.76 -2.17 11.10
N GLY A 250 -10.85 -2.00 10.37
CA GLY A 250 -11.00 -0.97 9.36
C GLY A 250 -10.00 -1.09 8.23
N HIS A 251 -9.72 0.03 7.59
CA HIS A 251 -8.77 0.08 6.47
C HIS A 251 -7.30 0.00 6.92
N MET A 252 -6.98 0.57 8.09
CA MET A 252 -5.60 0.73 8.56
C MET A 252 -5.07 -0.50 9.32
N LEU A 253 -5.25 -1.69 8.78
CA LEU A 253 -4.90 -2.98 9.40
C LEU A 253 -3.45 -3.05 9.88
N THR A 254 -2.51 -2.39 9.21
CA THR A 254 -1.09 -2.32 9.63
C THR A 254 -0.88 -1.59 10.96
N GLU A 255 -1.85 -0.79 11.41
CA GLU A 255 -1.87 -0.15 12.73
C GLU A 255 -2.77 -0.90 13.72
N THR A 256 -3.98 -1.26 13.28
CA THR A 256 -5.04 -1.74 14.16
C THR A 256 -4.95 -3.23 14.46
N ARG A 257 -4.38 -4.03 13.54
CA ARG A 257 -4.30 -5.50 13.60
C ARG A 257 -2.91 -6.05 13.31
N THR A 258 -1.88 -5.33 13.74
CA THR A 258 -0.47 -5.67 13.49
C THR A 258 -0.13 -7.14 13.77
N ASN A 259 -0.49 -7.66 14.95
CA ASN A 259 -0.14 -9.02 15.35
C ASN A 259 -0.85 -10.09 14.51
N ASP A 260 -2.14 -9.88 14.19
CA ASP A 260 -2.90 -10.77 13.32
C ASP A 260 -2.28 -10.81 11.92
N LEU A 261 -1.93 -9.65 11.37
CA LEU A 261 -1.25 -9.57 10.07
C LEU A 261 0.06 -10.36 10.08
N ILE A 262 0.92 -10.13 11.06
CA ILE A 262 2.22 -10.82 11.14
C ILE A 262 2.05 -12.33 11.25
N LYS A 263 1.07 -12.80 12.02
CA LYS A 263 0.75 -14.24 12.14
C LYS A 263 0.40 -14.85 10.77
N HIS A 264 -0.53 -14.22 10.03
CA HIS A 264 -0.96 -14.72 8.72
C HIS A 264 0.13 -14.61 7.66
N ILE A 265 0.86 -13.50 7.62
CA ILE A 265 1.99 -13.29 6.70
C ILE A 265 3.06 -14.36 6.92
N LYS A 266 3.46 -14.62 8.17
CA LYS A 266 4.46 -15.65 8.47
C LYS A 266 3.99 -17.05 8.05
N LYS A 267 2.74 -17.40 8.33
CA LYS A 267 2.16 -18.70 7.91
C LYS A 267 2.25 -18.86 6.39
N PHE A 268 1.81 -17.85 5.65
CA PHE A 268 1.82 -17.85 4.19
C PHE A 268 3.24 -17.93 3.61
N LEU A 269 4.17 -17.10 4.07
CA LEU A 269 5.54 -17.09 3.54
C LEU A 269 6.33 -18.35 3.90
N ASN A 270 6.09 -18.95 5.09
CA ASN A 270 6.70 -20.23 5.48
C ASN A 270 6.18 -21.40 4.64
N PHE A 271 4.93 -21.35 4.18
CA PHE A 271 4.37 -22.35 3.27
C PHE A 271 5.04 -22.30 1.89
N ILE A 272 5.30 -21.10 1.36
CA ILE A 272 5.91 -20.90 0.03
C ILE A 272 7.42 -21.18 0.04
N GLY A 273 8.08 -21.06 1.17
CA GLY A 273 9.52 -21.31 1.33
C GLY A 273 9.91 -22.78 1.47
N ARG A 274 8.91 -23.67 1.49
CA ARG A 274 9.10 -25.13 1.47
C ARG A 274 9.02 -25.66 0.05
#